data_03d3ec22d1ecad3afb0e6f20fb802c22
#
_entry.id   03d3ec22d1ecad3afb0e6f20fb802c22
#
_cell.length_a   1.000
_cell.length_b   1.000
_cell.length_c   1.000
_cell.angle_alpha   90.00
_cell.angle_beta   90.00
_cell.angle_gamma   90.00
#
_symmetry.space_group_name_H-M   'P 1'
#
loop_
_entity.id
_entity.type
_entity.pdbx_description
1 polymer ?
#
loop_
_entity_poly.entity_id
_entity_poly.type
_entity_poly.pdbx_seq_one_letter_code
_entity_poly.pdbx_strand_id
1 'polypeptide(L)'
;TLETDDVKYEVTIVDGKNDMATQSDQIQTFITQGMDVIICNLVQTSSAETIIDAVVAADIPLVLINREPLGDNGDESYAGILDNAGVCYVGADARQSGTYQGEIVLALDDKGDINGDGKVSYVMIQGDPENPDAQYRTQFSIKALTDAGMEVEELVNQVGMWATDKGQEIA
;
A
#
# COMPACT_ATOMS: atom_id res chain seq x y z
N THR A 1 4.96 -26.92 4.76
CA THR A 1 5.43 -26.71 3.39
C THR A 1 4.36 -27.14 2.42
N LEU A 2 4.24 -26.47 1.28
CA LEU A 2 3.31 -26.83 0.20
C LEU A 2 3.93 -27.88 -0.76
N GLU A 3 5.20 -28.23 -0.56
CA GLU A 3 5.88 -29.25 -1.34
C GLU A 3 5.30 -30.63 -1.05
N THR A 4 5.13 -31.39 -2.11
CA THR A 4 4.72 -32.81 -2.07
C THR A 4 5.81 -33.65 -2.75
N ASP A 5 5.68 -34.97 -2.72
CA ASP A 5 6.61 -35.86 -3.41
C ASP A 5 6.63 -35.63 -4.93
N ASP A 6 5.53 -35.11 -5.49
CA ASP A 6 5.32 -34.89 -6.93
C ASP A 6 5.50 -33.43 -7.35
N VAL A 7 5.54 -32.49 -6.41
CA VAL A 7 5.65 -31.03 -6.71
C VAL A 7 6.77 -30.42 -5.89
N LYS A 8 7.76 -29.87 -6.59
CA LYS A 8 8.87 -29.11 -6.01
C LYS A 8 8.80 -27.67 -6.49
N TYR A 9 9.08 -26.74 -5.59
CA TYR A 9 9.14 -25.32 -5.92
C TYR A 9 10.58 -24.85 -5.95
N GLU A 10 10.97 -24.22 -7.04
CA GLU A 10 12.20 -23.44 -7.14
C GLU A 10 11.84 -21.95 -7.05
N VAL A 11 12.38 -21.26 -6.06
CA VAL A 11 12.05 -19.86 -5.81
C VAL A 11 13.26 -18.98 -6.02
N THR A 12 13.14 -18.02 -6.94
CA THR A 12 14.15 -16.98 -7.16
C THR A 12 13.62 -15.65 -6.58
N ILE A 13 14.38 -15.04 -5.68
CA ILE A 13 14.02 -13.76 -5.04
C ILE A 13 15.03 -12.70 -5.45
N VAL A 14 14.54 -11.56 -5.92
CA VAL A 14 15.35 -10.39 -6.28
C VAL A 14 14.81 -9.14 -5.57
N ASP A 15 15.69 -8.17 -5.38
CA ASP A 15 15.36 -6.90 -4.76
C ASP A 15 15.28 -5.80 -5.83
N GLY A 16 14.13 -5.14 -5.95
CA GLY A 16 13.90 -4.00 -6.85
C GLY A 16 14.61 -2.72 -6.42
N LYS A 17 15.23 -2.69 -5.23
CA LYS A 17 16.04 -1.58 -4.68
C LYS A 17 15.34 -0.22 -4.67
N ASN A 18 14.02 -0.24 -4.55
CA ASN A 18 13.18 0.95 -4.64
C ASN A 18 13.37 1.73 -5.97
N ASP A 19 13.69 1.02 -7.06
CA ASP A 19 13.93 1.58 -8.39
C ASP A 19 13.07 0.86 -9.44
N MET A 20 12.19 1.64 -10.10
CA MET A 20 11.23 1.11 -11.08
C MET A 20 11.90 0.46 -12.29
N ALA A 21 13.00 1.04 -12.78
CA ALA A 21 13.70 0.50 -13.94
C ALA A 21 14.33 -0.86 -13.60
N THR A 22 14.98 -0.95 -12.44
CA THR A 22 15.51 -2.20 -11.93
C THR A 22 14.43 -3.28 -11.80
N GLN A 23 13.26 -2.95 -11.23
CA GLN A 23 12.16 -3.90 -11.09
C GLN A 23 11.62 -4.33 -12.46
N SER A 24 11.44 -3.40 -13.38
CA SER A 24 11.00 -3.71 -14.75
C SER A 24 11.95 -4.68 -15.47
N ASP A 25 13.25 -4.45 -15.38
CA ASP A 25 14.28 -5.33 -15.96
C ASP A 25 14.27 -6.73 -15.33
N GLN A 26 14.02 -6.82 -14.02
CA GLN A 26 13.88 -8.09 -13.31
C GLN A 26 12.63 -8.85 -13.78
N ILE A 27 11.50 -8.18 -13.95
CA ILE A 27 10.27 -8.78 -14.48
C ILE A 27 10.50 -9.29 -15.91
N GLN A 28 11.11 -8.51 -16.78
CA GLN A 28 11.44 -8.96 -18.15
C GLN A 28 12.39 -10.17 -18.15
N THR A 29 13.31 -10.23 -17.21
CA THR A 29 14.18 -11.38 -17.02
C THR A 29 13.38 -12.62 -16.64
N PHE A 30 12.46 -12.53 -15.70
CA PHE A 30 11.61 -13.64 -15.28
C PHE A 30 10.68 -14.11 -16.40
N ILE A 31 10.12 -13.20 -17.18
CA ILE A 31 9.32 -13.52 -18.38
C ILE A 31 10.19 -14.31 -19.37
N THR A 32 11.39 -13.83 -19.66
CA THR A 32 12.31 -14.49 -20.61
C THR A 32 12.76 -15.87 -20.14
N GLN A 33 12.90 -16.07 -18.84
CA GLN A 33 13.22 -17.35 -18.22
C GLN A 33 12.05 -18.33 -18.20
N GLY A 34 10.82 -17.87 -18.47
CA GLY A 34 9.61 -18.67 -18.49
C GLY A 34 9.21 -19.16 -17.10
N MET A 35 9.18 -18.25 -16.12
CA MET A 35 8.71 -18.57 -14.78
C MET A 35 7.24 -19.01 -14.81
N ASP A 36 6.88 -19.99 -13.99
CA ASP A 36 5.51 -20.51 -13.89
C ASP A 36 4.56 -19.54 -13.18
N VAL A 37 5.08 -18.66 -12.31
CA VAL A 37 4.35 -17.62 -11.60
C VAL A 37 5.29 -16.49 -11.18
N ILE A 38 4.82 -15.27 -11.21
CA ILE A 38 5.53 -14.10 -10.68
C ILE A 38 4.75 -13.55 -9.48
N ILE A 39 5.47 -13.36 -8.35
CA ILE A 39 4.96 -12.68 -7.17
C ILE A 39 5.71 -11.36 -7.06
N CYS A 40 4.98 -10.24 -7.10
CA CYS A 40 5.58 -8.90 -7.17
C CYS A 40 5.04 -7.99 -6.06
N ASN A 41 5.96 -7.42 -5.27
CA ASN A 41 5.70 -6.23 -4.47
C ASN A 41 6.14 -5.03 -5.29
N LEU A 42 5.19 -4.23 -5.78
CA LEU A 42 5.48 -3.07 -6.62
C LEU A 42 6.41 -2.08 -5.90
N VAL A 43 7.45 -1.63 -6.58
CA VAL A 43 8.31 -0.54 -6.08
C VAL A 43 7.51 0.77 -6.05
N GLN A 44 6.74 1.04 -7.10
CA GLN A 44 5.78 2.15 -7.17
C GLN A 44 4.50 1.69 -7.85
N THR A 45 3.37 2.21 -7.42
CA THR A 45 2.05 1.84 -7.97
C THR A 45 1.85 2.30 -9.41
N SER A 46 2.50 3.37 -9.81
CA SER A 46 2.50 3.86 -11.20
C SER A 46 3.10 2.88 -12.21
N SER A 47 3.86 1.87 -11.76
CA SER A 47 4.38 0.81 -12.64
C SER A 47 3.43 -0.37 -12.80
N ALA A 48 2.31 -0.39 -12.08
CA ALA A 48 1.42 -1.54 -11.99
C ALA A 48 0.91 -1.99 -13.37
N GLU A 49 0.33 -1.08 -14.14
CA GLU A 49 -0.24 -1.38 -15.45
C GLU A 49 0.81 -1.94 -16.42
N THR A 50 1.96 -1.30 -16.50
CA THR A 50 3.07 -1.76 -17.38
C THR A 50 3.56 -3.16 -17.00
N ILE A 51 3.67 -3.46 -15.70
CA ILE A 51 4.12 -4.78 -15.22
C ILE A 51 3.03 -5.83 -15.50
N ILE A 52 1.77 -5.50 -15.22
CA ILE A 52 0.63 -6.40 -15.45
C ILE A 52 0.53 -6.74 -16.93
N ASP A 53 0.56 -5.74 -17.80
CA ASP A 53 0.46 -5.94 -19.25
C ASP A 53 1.58 -6.84 -19.78
N ALA A 54 2.82 -6.61 -19.33
CA ALA A 54 3.96 -7.41 -19.76
C ALA A 54 3.84 -8.89 -19.34
N VAL A 55 3.41 -9.13 -18.09
CA VAL A 55 3.30 -10.48 -17.53
C VAL A 55 2.10 -11.23 -18.10
N VAL A 56 0.96 -10.54 -18.25
CA VAL A 56 -0.26 -11.09 -18.89
C VAL A 56 -0.01 -11.44 -20.36
N ALA A 57 0.70 -10.57 -21.10
CA ALA A 57 1.07 -10.83 -22.48
C ALA A 57 1.97 -12.09 -22.65
N ALA A 58 2.68 -12.47 -21.60
CA ALA A 58 3.49 -13.67 -21.54
C ALA A 58 2.74 -14.91 -21.05
N ASP A 59 1.43 -14.80 -20.75
CA ASP A 59 0.58 -15.86 -20.20
C ASP A 59 1.12 -16.42 -18.86
N ILE A 60 1.74 -15.57 -18.04
CA ILE A 60 2.27 -15.93 -16.73
C ILE A 60 1.31 -15.41 -15.64
N PRO A 61 0.86 -16.25 -14.69
CA PRO A 61 0.11 -15.78 -13.53
C PRO A 61 0.90 -14.79 -12.68
N LEU A 62 0.24 -13.68 -12.26
CA LEU A 62 0.83 -12.62 -11.47
C LEU A 62 0.10 -12.46 -10.12
N VAL A 63 0.84 -12.52 -9.05
CA VAL A 63 0.36 -12.20 -7.72
C VAL A 63 1.02 -10.90 -7.24
N LEU A 64 0.25 -9.83 -7.17
CA LEU A 64 0.68 -8.58 -6.56
C LEU A 64 0.51 -8.68 -5.04
N ILE A 65 1.49 -8.22 -4.29
CA ILE A 65 1.46 -8.29 -2.82
C ILE A 65 1.76 -6.95 -2.17
N ASN A 66 1.24 -6.75 -0.96
CA ASN A 66 1.50 -5.63 -0.06
C ASN A 66 1.06 -4.28 -0.62
N ARG A 67 1.70 -3.75 -1.64
CA ARG A 67 1.39 -2.44 -2.22
C ARG A 67 0.24 -2.59 -3.23
N GLU A 68 -0.90 -1.97 -2.90
CA GLU A 68 -2.12 -2.02 -3.72
C GLU A 68 -1.86 -1.38 -5.09
N PRO A 69 -2.16 -2.09 -6.22
CA PRO A 69 -2.04 -1.48 -7.53
C PRO A 69 -3.16 -0.47 -7.73
N LEU A 70 -2.82 0.79 -7.99
CA LEU A 70 -3.78 1.84 -8.33
C LEU A 70 -3.75 2.09 -9.84
N GLY A 71 -4.89 2.49 -10.41
CA GLY A 71 -4.97 2.98 -11.77
C GLY A 71 -4.20 4.29 -11.98
N ASP A 72 -3.96 4.68 -13.23
CA ASP A 72 -3.15 5.84 -13.63
C ASP A 72 -3.56 7.16 -12.98
N ASN A 73 -4.80 7.29 -12.55
CA ASN A 73 -5.33 8.50 -11.93
C ASN A 73 -5.26 8.49 -10.40
N GLY A 74 -4.65 7.47 -9.80
CA GLY A 74 -4.61 7.31 -8.34
C GLY A 74 -6.01 7.15 -7.72
N ASP A 75 -7.01 6.83 -8.53
CA ASP A 75 -8.37 6.61 -8.06
C ASP A 75 -8.53 5.17 -7.51
N GLU A 76 -9.63 4.96 -6.81
CA GLU A 76 -9.92 3.68 -6.14
C GLU A 76 -10.22 2.53 -7.11
N SER A 77 -10.25 2.78 -8.41
CA SER A 77 -10.70 1.82 -9.41
C SER A 77 -9.55 1.00 -10.03
N TYR A 78 -8.77 0.33 -9.21
CA TYR A 78 -7.89 -0.71 -9.74
C TYR A 78 -8.66 -2.00 -10.16
N ALA A 79 -9.98 -2.03 -9.97
CA ALA A 79 -10.83 -3.15 -10.37
C ALA A 79 -10.58 -3.57 -11.83
N GLY A 80 -10.44 -2.63 -12.75
CA GLY A 80 -10.09 -2.90 -14.13
C GLY A 80 -8.72 -3.54 -14.34
N ILE A 81 -7.78 -3.28 -13.46
CA ILE A 81 -6.43 -3.88 -13.48
C ILE A 81 -6.49 -5.34 -13.05
N LEU A 82 -7.34 -5.66 -12.07
CA LEU A 82 -7.51 -7.02 -11.54
C LEU A 82 -8.55 -7.85 -12.30
N ASP A 83 -9.26 -7.26 -13.27
CA ASP A 83 -10.17 -7.99 -14.16
C ASP A 83 -9.43 -8.91 -15.16
N ASN A 84 -8.10 -8.86 -15.19
CA ASN A 84 -7.30 -9.76 -15.99
C ASN A 84 -7.28 -11.17 -15.38
N ALA A 85 -7.66 -12.17 -16.19
CA ALA A 85 -7.53 -13.56 -15.81
C ALA A 85 -6.04 -13.87 -15.53
N GLY A 86 -5.73 -14.41 -14.35
CA GLY A 86 -4.36 -14.73 -13.96
C GLY A 86 -3.64 -13.63 -13.16
N VAL A 87 -4.31 -12.52 -12.85
CA VAL A 87 -3.79 -11.49 -11.95
C VAL A 87 -4.59 -11.45 -10.66
N CYS A 88 -3.92 -11.39 -9.53
CA CYS A 88 -4.57 -11.16 -8.23
C CYS A 88 -3.70 -10.29 -7.33
N TYR A 89 -4.35 -9.66 -6.36
CA TYR A 89 -3.69 -8.87 -5.31
C TYR A 89 -3.96 -9.47 -3.93
N VAL A 90 -2.93 -9.52 -3.12
CA VAL A 90 -2.98 -9.95 -1.72
C VAL A 90 -2.32 -8.89 -0.85
N GLY A 91 -3.11 -8.22 -0.04
CA GLY A 91 -2.65 -7.15 0.85
C GLY A 91 -3.66 -6.81 1.93
N ALA A 92 -3.31 -5.83 2.77
CA ALA A 92 -4.21 -5.27 3.76
C ALA A 92 -5.06 -4.15 3.14
N ASP A 93 -6.26 -3.95 3.67
CA ASP A 93 -7.06 -2.77 3.35
C ASP A 93 -6.58 -1.59 4.21
N ALA A 94 -5.85 -0.68 3.59
CA ALA A 94 -5.31 0.51 4.25
C ALA A 94 -6.40 1.50 4.67
N ARG A 95 -7.56 1.49 4.00
CA ARG A 95 -8.74 2.29 4.35
C ARG A 95 -9.31 1.84 5.70
N GLN A 96 -9.45 0.52 5.86
CA GLN A 96 -9.88 -0.08 7.12
C GLN A 96 -8.87 0.22 8.23
N SER A 97 -7.57 0.10 7.95
CA SER A 97 -6.51 0.43 8.90
C SER A 97 -6.58 1.88 9.37
N GLY A 98 -6.81 2.84 8.45
CA GLY A 98 -7.01 4.25 8.79
C GLY A 98 -8.26 4.46 9.63
N THR A 99 -9.38 3.85 9.25
CA THR A 99 -10.64 3.93 10.01
C THR A 99 -10.44 3.46 11.45
N TYR A 100 -9.79 2.33 11.67
CA TYR A 100 -9.50 1.85 13.02
C TYR A 100 -8.63 2.79 13.84
N GLN A 101 -7.68 3.50 13.22
CA GLN A 101 -6.89 4.53 13.92
C GLN A 101 -7.77 5.67 14.44
N GLY A 102 -8.70 6.17 13.62
CA GLY A 102 -9.66 7.17 14.06
C GLY A 102 -10.63 6.65 15.13
N GLU A 103 -11.12 5.40 14.99
CA GLU A 103 -11.99 4.77 15.98
C GLU A 103 -11.30 4.59 17.35
N ILE A 104 -9.99 4.31 17.38
CA ILE A 104 -9.22 4.25 18.63
C ILE A 104 -9.23 5.60 19.34
N VAL A 105 -9.07 6.71 18.61
CA VAL A 105 -9.15 8.06 19.16
C VAL A 105 -10.57 8.33 19.68
N LEU A 106 -11.60 7.99 18.91
CA LEU A 106 -13.01 8.16 19.31
C LEU A 106 -13.42 7.34 20.54
N ALA A 107 -12.69 6.24 20.80
CA ALA A 107 -12.92 5.40 21.97
C ALA A 107 -12.33 5.97 23.29
N LEU A 108 -11.52 7.04 23.22
CA LEU A 108 -11.03 7.75 24.41
C LEU A 108 -12.19 8.53 25.08
N ASP A 109 -12.11 8.76 26.39
CA ASP A 109 -13.13 9.47 27.15
C ASP A 109 -13.39 10.88 26.62
N ASP A 110 -12.33 11.57 26.19
CA ASP A 110 -12.34 12.90 25.58
C ASP A 110 -12.48 12.87 24.05
N LYS A 111 -12.52 11.67 23.44
CA LYS A 111 -12.55 11.46 21.99
C LYS A 111 -11.43 12.19 21.22
N GLY A 112 -10.30 12.42 21.90
CA GLY A 112 -9.16 13.15 21.36
C GLY A 112 -9.20 14.67 21.52
N ASP A 113 -10.26 15.22 22.11
CA ASP A 113 -10.36 16.65 22.49
C ASP A 113 -9.74 16.87 23.89
N ILE A 114 -8.42 16.79 23.95
CA ILE A 114 -7.66 16.78 25.23
C ILE A 114 -7.79 18.10 26.00
N ASN A 115 -7.91 19.22 25.29
CA ASN A 115 -7.97 20.56 25.90
C ASN A 115 -9.41 21.08 26.11
N GLY A 116 -10.42 20.37 25.62
CA GLY A 116 -11.83 20.69 25.80
C GLY A 116 -12.33 21.86 24.95
N ASP A 117 -11.66 22.17 23.83
CA ASP A 117 -12.03 23.27 22.95
C ASP A 117 -13.02 22.87 21.82
N GLY A 118 -13.41 21.59 21.79
CA GLY A 118 -14.34 21.02 20.82
C GLY A 118 -13.68 20.46 19.57
N LYS A 119 -12.35 20.37 19.53
CA LYS A 119 -11.59 19.93 18.37
C LYS A 119 -10.62 18.80 18.72
N VAL A 120 -10.31 18.00 17.73
CA VAL A 120 -9.20 17.04 17.77
C VAL A 120 -8.01 17.66 17.06
N SER A 121 -7.07 18.22 17.81
CA SER A 121 -5.81 18.73 17.27
C SER A 121 -4.80 17.61 17.11
N TYR A 122 -4.22 17.45 15.93
CA TYR A 122 -3.35 16.32 15.64
C TYR A 122 -2.06 16.68 14.89
N VAL A 123 -1.06 15.84 15.08
CA VAL A 123 0.17 15.77 14.27
C VAL A 123 0.12 14.50 13.43
N MET A 124 0.31 14.62 12.13
CA MET A 124 0.37 13.50 11.20
C MET A 124 1.82 13.24 10.78
N ILE A 125 2.29 12.01 11.01
CA ILE A 125 3.58 11.53 10.50
C ILE A 125 3.28 10.44 9.48
N GLN A 126 3.46 10.78 8.20
CA GLN A 126 3.12 9.90 7.09
C GLN A 126 4.28 8.96 6.72
N GLY A 127 3.94 7.83 6.11
CA GLY A 127 4.90 7.01 5.38
C GLY A 127 5.32 7.68 4.05
N ASP A 128 5.67 6.86 3.06
CA ASP A 128 5.94 7.32 1.70
C ASP A 128 4.64 7.82 1.05
N PRO A 129 4.54 9.08 0.62
CA PRO A 129 3.33 9.65 0.02
C PRO A 129 2.93 9.01 -1.31
N GLU A 130 3.87 8.33 -2.00
CA GLU A 130 3.59 7.59 -3.22
C GLU A 130 3.03 6.18 -2.93
N ASN A 131 2.92 5.81 -1.66
CA ASN A 131 2.38 4.52 -1.26
C ASN A 131 0.90 4.65 -0.84
N PRO A 132 -0.01 3.88 -1.46
CA PRO A 132 -1.43 3.88 -1.12
C PRO A 132 -1.72 3.62 0.35
N ASP A 133 -0.93 2.77 1.00
CA ASP A 133 -1.07 2.53 2.44
C ASP A 133 -0.91 3.81 3.27
N ALA A 134 0.09 4.64 2.95
CA ALA A 134 0.29 5.91 3.65
C ALA A 134 -0.84 6.89 3.34
N GLN A 135 -1.24 6.99 2.08
CA GLN A 135 -2.33 7.88 1.65
C GLN A 135 -3.65 7.52 2.33
N TYR A 136 -4.08 6.26 2.23
CA TYR A 136 -5.36 5.83 2.77
C TYR A 136 -5.39 5.82 4.30
N ARG A 137 -4.33 5.40 4.97
CA ARG A 137 -4.27 5.50 6.43
C ARG A 137 -4.39 6.93 6.92
N THR A 138 -3.70 7.87 6.26
CA THR A 138 -3.80 9.30 6.56
C THR A 138 -5.22 9.80 6.34
N GLN A 139 -5.79 9.54 5.17
CA GLN A 139 -7.12 10.03 4.81
C GLN A 139 -8.21 9.45 5.71
N PHE A 140 -8.23 8.13 5.88
CA PHE A 140 -9.33 7.44 6.55
C PHE A 140 -9.27 7.55 8.07
N SER A 141 -8.10 7.81 8.68
CA SER A 141 -8.04 8.13 10.11
C SER A 141 -8.73 9.45 10.42
N ILE A 142 -8.49 10.48 9.61
CA ILE A 142 -9.16 11.78 9.76
C ILE A 142 -10.64 11.69 9.37
N LYS A 143 -10.94 10.94 8.30
CA LYS A 143 -12.33 10.71 7.88
C LYS A 143 -13.18 10.08 8.97
N ALA A 144 -12.66 9.11 9.71
CA ALA A 144 -13.39 8.49 10.82
C ALA A 144 -13.77 9.51 11.92
N LEU A 145 -12.86 10.43 12.25
CA LEU A 145 -13.13 11.51 13.22
C LEU A 145 -14.20 12.47 12.70
N THR A 146 -14.09 12.91 11.45
CA THR A 146 -15.04 13.86 10.86
C THR A 146 -16.41 13.23 10.62
N ASP A 147 -16.49 11.97 10.19
CA ASP A 147 -17.76 11.25 10.04
C ASP A 147 -18.49 11.06 11.39
N ALA A 148 -17.74 10.98 12.48
CA ALA A 148 -18.28 10.96 13.85
C ALA A 148 -18.69 12.35 14.37
N GLY A 149 -18.55 13.38 13.55
CA GLY A 149 -18.95 14.76 13.88
C GLY A 149 -17.90 15.54 14.68
N MET A 150 -16.68 15.04 14.79
CA MET A 150 -15.58 15.79 15.43
C MET A 150 -15.05 16.87 14.48
N GLU A 151 -14.81 18.07 15.01
CA GLU A 151 -13.99 19.06 14.33
C GLU A 151 -12.51 18.66 14.49
N VAL A 152 -11.73 18.72 13.41
CA VAL A 152 -10.31 18.34 13.42
C VAL A 152 -9.43 19.52 13.06
N GLU A 153 -8.27 19.63 13.70
CA GLU A 153 -7.26 20.66 13.42
C GLU A 153 -5.89 20.03 13.18
N GLU A 154 -5.43 20.14 11.94
CA GLU A 154 -4.09 19.67 11.58
C GLU A 154 -3.04 20.69 12.03
N LEU A 155 -2.23 20.34 13.03
CA LEU A 155 -1.15 21.18 13.51
C LEU A 155 0.10 21.01 12.64
N VAL A 156 0.44 19.76 12.32
CA VAL A 156 1.61 19.40 11.50
C VAL A 156 1.28 18.15 10.69
N ASN A 157 1.75 18.13 9.45
CA ASN A 157 1.71 16.96 8.60
C ASN A 157 3.05 16.82 7.89
N GLN A 158 3.83 15.79 8.23
CA GLN A 158 5.16 15.58 7.68
C GLN A 158 5.40 14.12 7.27
N VAL A 159 6.31 13.95 6.32
CA VAL A 159 6.66 12.65 5.75
C VAL A 159 7.83 12.06 6.50
N GLY A 160 7.59 10.96 7.21
CA GLY A 160 8.58 10.18 7.96
C GLY A 160 9.18 9.01 7.20
N MET A 161 8.66 8.66 6.01
CA MET A 161 9.17 7.59 5.13
C MET A 161 9.37 6.24 5.84
N TRP A 162 8.58 5.94 6.87
CA TRP A 162 8.72 4.78 7.78
C TRP A 162 10.11 4.65 8.44
N ALA A 163 10.89 5.74 8.48
CA ALA A 163 12.20 5.76 9.08
C ALA A 163 12.12 6.25 10.54
N THR A 164 12.75 5.49 11.45
CA THR A 164 12.71 5.80 12.89
C THR A 164 13.33 7.15 13.22
N ASP A 165 14.45 7.48 12.57
CA ASP A 165 15.15 8.75 12.73
C ASP A 165 14.29 9.93 12.27
N LYS A 166 13.60 9.79 11.14
CA LYS A 166 12.67 10.81 10.64
C LYS A 166 11.47 11.00 11.56
N GLY A 167 10.89 9.91 12.05
CA GLY A 167 9.81 10.00 13.03
C GLY A 167 10.23 10.72 14.31
N GLN A 168 11.47 10.50 14.78
CA GLN A 168 12.03 11.20 15.96
C GLN A 168 12.33 12.68 15.70
N GLU A 169 12.75 13.05 14.49
CA GLU A 169 12.98 14.46 14.13
C GLU A 169 11.69 15.28 14.07
N ILE A 170 10.57 14.62 13.71
CA ILE A 170 9.26 15.27 13.57
C ILE A 170 8.53 15.39 14.91
N ALA A 171 8.68 14.41 15.79
CA ALA A 171 8.01 14.37 17.10
C ALA A 171 8.67 15.29 18.13
#